data_5834e012e7a339a393d5a308a4866b44
#
_entry.id   5834e012e7a339a393d5a308a4866b44
#
_cell.length_a   1.000
_cell.length_b   1.000
_cell.length_c   1.000
_cell.angle_alpha   90.00
_cell.angle_beta   90.00
_cell.angle_gamma   90.00
#
_symmetry.space_group_name_H-M   'P 1'
#
loop_
_entity.id
_entity.type
_entity.pdbx_description
1 polymer ?
#
loop_
_entity_poly.entity_id
_entity_poly.type
_entity_poly.pdbx_seq_one_letter_code
_entity_poly.pdbx_strand_id
1 'polypeptide(L)'
;MGDLFTYLVTGEESGGSYFTLEVNVGPGNGPPPHIHHREEEQFYVLAGELTFRVGDLTRQASTGDFVHIPHDTVHSFKNGPTPAKLLATFSPAGIEQFFQEVGELAEDRSAPPPPVTQATIARFMAVESRGWKDHHETLPPPTAEGTTETSQSTE
;
A
#
# COMPACT_ATOMS: atom_id res chain seq x y z
N MET A 1 -1.82 -6.93 2.63
CA MET A 1 -1.30 -8.24 3.08
C MET A 1 -2.12 -9.33 2.41
N GLY A 2 -1.49 -10.44 2.02
CA GLY A 2 -2.12 -11.46 1.19
C GLY A 2 -2.07 -11.14 -0.32
N ASP A 3 -1.14 -10.32 -0.72
CA ASP A 3 -0.89 -9.95 -2.12
C ASP A 3 0.43 -10.57 -2.57
N LEU A 4 0.57 -10.79 -3.88
CA LEU A 4 1.81 -11.30 -4.45
C LEU A 4 2.61 -10.15 -5.07
N PHE A 5 3.85 -9.98 -4.61
CA PHE A 5 4.80 -9.00 -5.11
C PHE A 5 5.84 -9.67 -6.01
N THR A 6 6.06 -9.10 -7.19
CA THR A 6 7.12 -9.51 -8.12
C THR A 6 8.05 -8.34 -8.34
N TYR A 7 9.29 -8.43 -7.87
CA TYR A 7 10.29 -7.38 -8.08
C TYR A 7 10.71 -7.38 -9.55
N LEU A 8 10.63 -6.21 -10.18
CA LEU A 8 10.97 -5.99 -11.58
C LEU A 8 12.30 -5.26 -11.72
N VAL A 9 12.53 -4.24 -10.88
CA VAL A 9 13.79 -3.49 -10.81
C VAL A 9 14.09 -3.21 -9.35
N THR A 10 15.23 -3.67 -8.87
CA THR A 10 15.69 -3.43 -7.50
C THR A 10 16.43 -2.09 -7.37
N GLY A 11 16.59 -1.62 -6.14
CA GLY A 11 17.41 -0.45 -5.85
C GLY A 11 18.87 -0.62 -6.25
N GLU A 12 19.41 -1.84 -6.16
CA GLU A 12 20.76 -2.15 -6.63
C GLU A 12 20.87 -1.94 -8.16
N GLU A 13 19.94 -2.50 -8.93
CA GLU A 13 19.93 -2.37 -10.39
C GLU A 13 19.71 -0.93 -10.87
N SER A 14 18.92 -0.14 -10.13
CA SER A 14 18.68 1.28 -10.45
C SER A 14 19.72 2.25 -9.90
N GLY A 15 20.74 1.76 -9.19
CA GLY A 15 21.72 2.61 -8.51
C GLY A 15 21.09 3.47 -7.39
N GLY A 16 20.04 2.97 -6.75
CA GLY A 16 19.32 3.65 -5.66
C GLY A 16 18.26 4.65 -6.12
N SER A 17 18.05 4.79 -7.43
CA SER A 17 17.15 5.82 -7.96
C SER A 17 15.68 5.47 -7.76
N TYR A 18 15.33 4.20 -7.94
CA TYR A 18 13.96 3.71 -7.75
C TYR A 18 13.93 2.19 -7.53
N PHE A 19 12.81 1.73 -7.02
CA PHE A 19 12.43 0.34 -6.91
C PHE A 19 11.08 0.14 -7.59
N THR A 20 10.93 -0.91 -8.41
CA THR A 20 9.69 -1.19 -9.13
C THR A 20 9.28 -2.63 -8.96
N LEU A 21 7.99 -2.83 -8.70
CA LEU A 21 7.39 -4.16 -8.55
C LEU A 21 6.01 -4.26 -9.19
N GLU A 22 5.63 -5.46 -9.57
CA GLU A 22 4.25 -5.81 -9.91
C GLU A 22 3.55 -6.34 -8.65
N VAL A 23 2.33 -5.87 -8.42
CA VAL A 23 1.48 -6.32 -7.30
C VAL A 23 0.23 -6.98 -7.87
N ASN A 24 0.01 -8.26 -7.52
CA ASN A 24 -1.27 -8.90 -7.72
C ASN A 24 -2.09 -8.75 -6.43
N VAL A 25 -3.12 -7.93 -6.50
CA VAL A 25 -3.97 -7.56 -5.36
C VAL A 25 -5.19 -8.46 -5.31
N GLY A 26 -5.34 -9.20 -4.22
CA GLY A 26 -6.49 -10.06 -3.99
C GLY A 26 -7.80 -9.26 -3.81
N PRO A 27 -8.97 -9.92 -3.97
CA PRO A 27 -10.26 -9.29 -3.74
C PRO A 27 -10.36 -8.73 -2.32
N GLY A 28 -10.80 -7.47 -2.20
CA GLY A 28 -10.97 -6.79 -0.93
C GLY A 28 -9.68 -6.45 -0.18
N ASN A 29 -8.52 -6.70 -0.76
CA ASN A 29 -7.23 -6.37 -0.17
C ASN A 29 -6.84 -4.90 -0.38
N GLY A 30 -5.85 -4.47 0.37
CA GLY A 30 -5.22 -3.16 0.33
C GLY A 30 -4.54 -2.85 1.67
N PRO A 31 -3.52 -2.01 1.67
CA PRO A 31 -2.85 -1.60 2.90
C PRO A 31 -3.77 -0.70 3.74
N PRO A 32 -3.63 -0.71 5.07
CA PRO A 32 -4.23 0.32 5.92
C PRO A 32 -3.65 1.70 5.55
N PRO A 33 -4.26 2.81 6.02
CA PRO A 33 -3.68 4.14 5.86
C PRO A 33 -2.25 4.18 6.41
N HIS A 34 -1.31 4.67 5.59
CA HIS A 34 0.10 4.75 5.92
C HIS A 34 0.75 5.95 5.21
N ILE A 35 2.00 6.22 5.53
CA ILE A 35 2.78 7.33 5.00
C ILE A 35 4.20 6.86 4.70
N HIS A 36 4.77 7.35 3.60
CA HIS A 36 6.19 7.22 3.28
C HIS A 36 6.85 8.60 3.45
N HIS A 37 7.83 8.69 4.36
CA HIS A 37 8.51 9.95 4.62
C HIS A 37 9.66 10.24 3.66
N ARG A 38 10.13 9.22 2.97
CA ARG A 38 11.29 9.31 2.09
C ARG A 38 10.94 9.10 0.61
N GLU A 39 10.09 8.13 0.34
CA GLU A 39 9.76 7.73 -1.02
C GLU A 39 8.50 8.45 -1.53
N GLU A 40 8.52 8.85 -2.79
CA GLU A 40 7.31 9.01 -3.58
C GLU A 40 6.88 7.65 -4.10
N GLU A 41 5.58 7.40 -4.14
CA GLU A 41 5.02 6.17 -4.67
C GLU A 41 4.15 6.45 -5.90
N GLN A 42 4.26 5.59 -6.88
CA GLN A 42 3.53 5.71 -8.13
C GLN A 42 2.91 4.38 -8.49
N PHE A 43 1.64 4.41 -8.88
CA PHE A 43 0.93 3.23 -9.35
C PHE A 43 0.46 3.42 -10.78
N TYR A 44 0.64 2.39 -11.60
CA TYR A 44 -0.05 2.24 -12.85
C TYR A 44 -0.95 1.02 -12.78
N VAL A 45 -2.25 1.20 -13.05
CA VAL A 45 -3.21 0.10 -13.00
C VAL A 45 -3.10 -0.74 -14.26
N LEU A 46 -2.56 -1.96 -14.13
CA LEU A 46 -2.40 -2.90 -15.25
C LEU A 46 -3.69 -3.67 -15.53
N ALA A 47 -4.48 -3.99 -14.48
CA ALA A 47 -5.77 -4.66 -14.61
C ALA A 47 -6.64 -4.42 -13.39
N GLY A 48 -7.95 -4.40 -13.59
CA GLY A 48 -8.95 -4.24 -12.53
C GLY A 48 -9.25 -2.79 -12.18
N GLU A 49 -9.84 -2.60 -11.00
CA GLU A 49 -10.26 -1.29 -10.48
C GLU A 49 -10.01 -1.24 -8.99
N LEU A 50 -9.43 -0.16 -8.51
CA LEU A 50 -9.13 0.07 -7.10
C LEU A 50 -9.62 1.45 -6.68
N THR A 51 -9.99 1.59 -5.41
CA THR A 51 -10.26 2.88 -4.80
C THR A 51 -9.03 3.34 -4.05
N PHE A 52 -8.42 4.43 -4.49
CA PHE A 52 -7.29 5.09 -3.83
C PHE A 52 -7.78 6.23 -2.94
N ARG A 53 -7.17 6.34 -1.76
CA ARG A 53 -7.24 7.52 -0.92
C ARG A 53 -5.84 8.12 -0.84
N VAL A 54 -5.72 9.42 -1.20
CA VAL A 54 -4.46 10.18 -1.18
C VAL A 54 -4.75 11.51 -0.47
N GLY A 55 -4.28 11.65 0.76
CA GLY A 55 -4.71 12.74 1.65
C GLY A 55 -6.23 12.72 1.83
N ASP A 56 -6.88 13.83 1.54
CA ASP A 56 -8.35 13.98 1.62
C ASP A 56 -9.08 13.53 0.36
N LEU A 57 -8.37 13.19 -0.71
CA LEU A 57 -8.96 12.80 -1.97
C LEU A 57 -9.20 11.28 -2.01
N THR A 58 -10.40 10.90 -2.44
CA THR A 58 -10.73 9.51 -2.75
C THR A 58 -11.11 9.42 -4.22
N ARG A 59 -10.48 8.50 -4.96
CA ARG A 59 -10.72 8.28 -6.39
C ARG A 59 -10.68 6.80 -6.74
N GLN A 60 -11.52 6.41 -7.68
CA GLN A 60 -11.38 5.15 -8.38
C GLN A 60 -10.34 5.30 -9.47
N ALA A 61 -9.50 4.27 -9.61
CA ALA A 61 -8.54 4.12 -10.68
C ALA A 61 -8.74 2.76 -11.34
N SER A 62 -8.82 2.76 -12.67
CA SER A 62 -9.07 1.60 -13.51
C SER A 62 -7.87 1.33 -14.40
N THR A 63 -7.90 0.22 -15.15
CA THR A 63 -6.85 -0.13 -16.10
C THR A 63 -6.44 1.04 -17.01
N GLY A 64 -5.17 1.39 -17.00
CA GLY A 64 -4.59 2.52 -17.74
C GLY A 64 -4.45 3.80 -16.93
N ASP A 65 -5.05 3.87 -15.74
CA ASP A 65 -4.90 5.03 -14.87
C ASP A 65 -3.57 5.03 -14.13
N PHE A 66 -3.07 6.24 -13.87
CA PHE A 66 -1.85 6.49 -13.10
C PHE A 66 -2.17 7.26 -11.84
N VAL A 67 -1.62 6.83 -10.71
CA VAL A 67 -1.77 7.47 -9.41
C VAL A 67 -0.39 7.83 -8.88
N HIS A 68 -0.16 9.09 -8.58
CA HIS A 68 1.06 9.59 -7.94
C HIS A 68 0.78 9.98 -6.50
N ILE A 69 1.62 9.53 -5.60
CA ILE A 69 1.57 9.79 -4.17
C ILE A 69 2.88 10.43 -3.77
N PRO A 70 2.89 11.75 -3.47
CA PRO A 70 4.07 12.42 -2.95
C PRO A 70 4.48 11.84 -1.59
N HIS A 71 5.79 11.92 -1.27
CA HIS A 71 6.24 11.63 0.09
C HIS A 71 5.46 12.47 1.12
N ASP A 72 5.44 12.04 2.37
CA ASP A 72 4.70 12.69 3.46
C ASP A 72 3.18 12.79 3.26
N THR A 73 2.62 12.02 2.34
CA THR A 73 1.19 12.01 2.08
C THR A 73 0.55 10.73 2.61
N VAL A 74 -0.42 10.86 3.52
CA VAL A 74 -1.21 9.73 4.02
C VAL A 74 -2.00 9.12 2.87
N HIS A 75 -1.87 7.82 2.68
CA HIS A 75 -2.55 7.14 1.59
C HIS A 75 -2.91 5.70 1.91
N SER A 76 -3.79 5.16 1.11
CA SER A 76 -4.18 3.75 1.10
C SER A 76 -4.87 3.43 -0.21
N PHE A 77 -5.03 2.14 -0.51
CA PHE A 77 -5.97 1.72 -1.52
C PHE A 77 -6.82 0.54 -1.04
N LYS A 78 -7.93 0.32 -1.71
CA LYS A 78 -8.81 -0.81 -1.48
C LYS A 78 -9.21 -1.41 -2.82
N ASN A 79 -8.97 -2.72 -2.97
CA ASN A 79 -9.43 -3.46 -4.13
C ASN A 79 -10.92 -3.83 -4.00
N GLY A 80 -11.60 -3.90 -5.13
CA GLY A 80 -12.97 -4.37 -5.24
C GLY A 80 -13.11 -5.90 -5.08
N PRO A 81 -14.25 -6.46 -5.52
CA PRO A 81 -14.53 -7.90 -5.39
C PRO A 81 -13.76 -8.79 -6.39
N THR A 82 -13.09 -8.21 -7.37
CA THR A 82 -12.30 -8.92 -8.39
C THR A 82 -10.81 -8.66 -8.19
N PRO A 83 -9.92 -9.61 -8.55
CA PRO A 83 -8.48 -9.35 -8.50
C PRO A 83 -8.07 -8.14 -9.32
N ALA A 84 -7.06 -7.41 -8.87
CA ALA A 84 -6.45 -6.31 -9.61
C ALA A 84 -4.93 -6.52 -9.73
N LYS A 85 -4.31 -5.80 -10.68
CA LYS A 85 -2.87 -5.83 -10.91
C LYS A 85 -2.35 -4.41 -11.04
N LEU A 86 -1.29 -4.10 -10.32
CA LEU A 86 -0.62 -2.81 -10.31
C LEU A 86 0.85 -2.97 -10.68
N LEU A 87 1.39 -1.97 -11.35
CA LEU A 87 2.81 -1.65 -11.32
C LEU A 87 3.01 -0.57 -10.26
N ALA A 88 3.86 -0.82 -9.28
CA ALA A 88 4.22 0.15 -8.24
C ALA A 88 5.69 0.53 -8.36
N THR A 89 5.99 1.82 -8.27
CA THR A 89 7.36 2.35 -8.28
C THR A 89 7.55 3.28 -7.09
N PHE A 90 8.66 3.10 -6.40
CA PHE A 90 9.09 3.90 -5.25
C PHE A 90 10.39 4.63 -5.61
N SER A 91 10.46 5.93 -5.35
CA SER A 91 11.65 6.75 -5.61
C SER A 91 11.92 7.69 -4.44
N PRO A 92 13.15 7.69 -3.87
CA PRO A 92 14.26 6.79 -4.16
C PRO A 92 13.98 5.33 -3.77
N ALA A 93 14.87 4.41 -4.15
CA ALA A 93 14.81 3.02 -3.69
C ALA A 93 15.15 2.90 -2.19
N GLY A 94 14.78 1.79 -1.57
CA GLY A 94 15.09 1.48 -0.17
C GLY A 94 14.00 0.68 0.53
N ILE A 95 12.73 0.94 0.21
CA ILE A 95 11.59 0.27 0.83
C ILE A 95 11.50 -1.24 0.50
N GLU A 96 12.20 -1.71 -0.52
CA GLU A 96 12.23 -3.14 -0.86
C GLU A 96 12.73 -4.03 0.30
N GLN A 97 13.57 -3.50 1.17
CA GLN A 97 14.05 -4.23 2.36
C GLN A 97 12.89 -4.48 3.34
N PHE A 98 12.00 -3.50 3.52
CA PHE A 98 10.79 -3.68 4.32
C PHE A 98 9.94 -4.82 3.76
N PHE A 99 9.70 -4.85 2.44
CA PHE A 99 8.93 -5.92 1.81
C PHE A 99 9.61 -7.28 1.93
N GLN A 100 10.95 -7.34 1.91
CA GLN A 100 11.71 -8.58 2.14
C GLN A 100 11.57 -9.10 3.58
N GLU A 101 11.53 -8.20 4.56
CA GLU A 101 11.41 -8.58 5.96
C GLU A 101 9.99 -9.03 6.33
N VAL A 102 8.95 -8.39 5.78
CA VAL A 102 7.55 -8.73 6.08
C VAL A 102 7.02 -9.87 5.20
N GLY A 103 7.59 -10.05 4.03
CA GLY A 103 7.16 -11.02 3.03
C GLY A 103 7.67 -12.44 3.29
N GLU A 104 7.13 -13.37 2.52
CA GLU A 104 7.61 -14.75 2.39
C GLU A 104 7.81 -15.04 0.91
N LEU A 105 8.86 -15.81 0.58
CA LEU A 105 9.08 -16.21 -0.80
C LEU A 105 7.96 -17.12 -1.27
N ALA A 106 7.35 -16.76 -2.40
CA ALA A 106 6.34 -17.60 -3.04
C ALA A 106 7.04 -18.73 -3.80
N GLU A 107 6.75 -19.98 -3.44
CA GLU A 107 7.25 -21.16 -4.16
C GLU A 107 6.59 -21.32 -5.52
N ASP A 108 5.31 -20.97 -5.62
CA ASP A 108 4.53 -20.97 -6.85
C ASP A 108 3.84 -19.62 -7.04
N ARG A 109 4.25 -18.89 -8.07
CA ARG A 109 3.71 -17.56 -8.42
C ARG A 109 2.28 -17.62 -8.98
N SER A 110 1.82 -18.78 -9.40
CA SER A 110 0.46 -19.00 -9.91
C SER A 110 -0.53 -19.39 -8.80
N ALA A 111 -0.04 -19.81 -7.65
CA ALA A 111 -0.87 -20.16 -6.52
C ALA A 111 -1.44 -18.88 -5.86
N PRO A 112 -2.67 -18.94 -5.33
CA PRO A 112 -3.18 -17.82 -4.54
C PRO A 112 -2.30 -17.63 -3.31
N PRO A 113 -2.08 -16.36 -2.89
CA PRO A 113 -1.28 -16.09 -1.70
C PRO A 113 -1.90 -16.78 -0.48
N PRO A 114 -1.08 -17.23 0.49
CA PRO A 114 -1.58 -17.88 1.69
C PRO A 114 -2.45 -16.90 2.50
N PRO A 115 -3.41 -17.39 3.26
CA PRO A 115 -4.26 -16.54 4.09
C PRO A 115 -3.43 -15.78 5.13
N VAL A 116 -3.81 -14.53 5.39
CA VAL A 116 -3.20 -13.73 6.44
C VAL A 116 -3.50 -14.36 7.80
N THR A 117 -2.45 -14.71 8.53
CA THR A 117 -2.53 -15.34 9.85
C THR A 117 -2.14 -14.36 10.96
N GLN A 118 -2.40 -14.73 12.21
CA GLN A 118 -1.89 -14.00 13.38
C GLN A 118 -0.35 -13.88 13.36
N ALA A 119 0.35 -14.90 12.88
CA ALA A 119 1.80 -14.89 12.74
C ALA A 119 2.26 -13.88 11.68
N THR A 120 1.55 -13.79 10.54
CA THR A 120 1.80 -12.78 9.50
C THR A 120 1.64 -11.37 10.04
N ILE A 121 0.56 -11.12 10.78
CA ILE A 121 0.29 -9.81 11.42
C ILE A 121 1.38 -9.48 12.45
N ALA A 122 1.75 -10.44 13.31
CA ALA A 122 2.78 -10.24 14.32
C ALA A 122 4.15 -9.92 13.69
N ARG A 123 4.52 -10.57 12.58
CA ARG A 123 5.74 -10.27 11.83
C ARG A 123 5.72 -8.84 11.29
N PHE A 124 4.63 -8.46 10.63
CA PHE A 124 4.46 -7.11 10.10
C PHE A 124 4.65 -6.06 11.19
N MET A 125 3.94 -6.18 12.31
CA MET A 125 4.05 -5.27 13.45
C MET A 125 5.45 -5.23 14.06
N ALA A 126 6.14 -6.38 14.13
CA ALA A 126 7.51 -6.46 14.65
C ALA A 126 8.52 -5.79 13.73
N VAL A 127 8.36 -5.89 12.41
CA VAL A 127 9.22 -5.22 11.43
C VAL A 127 8.99 -3.71 11.49
N GLU A 128 7.73 -3.27 11.44
CA GLU A 128 7.35 -1.86 11.49
C GLU A 128 7.89 -1.16 12.76
N SER A 129 7.86 -1.84 13.91
CA SER A 129 8.35 -1.28 15.19
C SER A 129 9.87 -1.10 15.27
N ARG A 130 10.66 -1.73 14.37
CA ARG A 130 12.12 -1.75 14.41
C ARG A 130 12.82 -0.59 13.69
N GLY A 131 12.08 0.37 13.13
CA GLY A 131 12.70 1.59 12.61
C GLY A 131 12.46 1.86 11.13
N TRP A 132 11.44 1.27 10.53
CA TRP A 132 11.05 1.57 9.15
C TRP A 132 10.23 2.87 9.00
N LYS A 133 10.11 3.66 10.08
CA LYS A 133 9.29 4.89 10.12
C LYS A 133 9.66 5.92 9.05
N ASP A 134 10.91 5.97 8.62
CA ASP A 134 11.33 6.88 7.55
C ASP A 134 10.87 6.39 6.17
N HIS A 135 10.63 5.08 6.01
CA HIS A 135 10.19 4.47 4.77
C HIS A 135 8.69 4.11 4.78
N HIS A 136 8.15 3.75 5.94
CA HIS A 136 6.77 3.32 6.05
C HIS A 136 6.27 3.50 7.50
N GLU A 137 5.18 4.21 7.69
CA GLU A 137 4.47 4.33 8.96
C GLU A 137 2.98 4.05 8.77
N THR A 138 2.47 3.00 9.41
CA THR A 138 1.04 2.70 9.44
C THR A 138 0.36 3.57 10.47
N LEU A 139 -0.69 4.26 10.07
CA LEU A 139 -1.46 5.11 10.96
C LEU A 139 -2.56 4.32 11.66
N PRO A 140 -2.89 4.67 12.92
CA PRO A 140 -4.04 4.09 13.58
C PRO A 140 -5.32 4.43 12.81
N PRO A 141 -6.37 3.59 12.91
CA PRO A 141 -7.65 3.92 12.33
C PRO A 141 -8.14 5.27 12.88
N PRO A 142 -8.80 6.10 12.06
CA PRO A 142 -9.34 7.38 12.54
C PRO A 142 -10.24 7.11 13.76
N THR A 143 -9.95 7.77 14.84
CA THR A 143 -10.84 7.79 16.01
C THR A 143 -12.16 8.39 15.58
N ALA A 144 -13.26 7.69 15.84
CA ALA A 144 -14.60 8.24 15.61
C ALA A 144 -14.82 9.42 16.57
N GLU A 145 -14.29 10.59 16.22
CA GLU A 145 -14.64 11.82 16.92
C GLU A 145 -16.00 12.31 16.44
N GLY A 146 -16.88 12.37 17.43
CA GLY A 146 -18.15 13.03 17.55
C GLY A 146 -18.71 13.79 16.36
N THR A 147 -19.78 13.26 15.78
CA THR A 147 -20.83 14.05 15.15
C THR A 147 -21.34 15.08 16.15
N THR A 148 -20.80 16.27 16.12
CA THR A 148 -21.42 17.44 16.77
C THR A 148 -22.70 17.74 15.99
N GLU A 149 -23.83 17.28 16.52
CA GLU A 149 -25.14 17.76 16.13
C GLU A 149 -25.20 19.28 16.32
N THR A 150 -25.12 20.01 15.22
CA THR A 150 -25.48 21.42 15.22
C THR A 150 -27.01 21.51 15.30
N SER A 151 -27.53 21.68 16.52
CA SER A 151 -28.92 22.04 16.72
C SER A 151 -29.16 23.41 16.13
N GLN A 152 -29.85 23.47 14.98
CA GLN A 152 -30.46 24.70 14.49
C GLN A 152 -31.68 25.00 15.40
N SER A 153 -31.54 25.98 16.28
CA SER A 153 -32.70 26.62 16.92
C SER A 153 -33.30 27.57 15.92
N THR A 154 -34.52 27.28 15.54
CA THR A 154 -35.48 28.19 14.85
C THR A 154 -35.96 29.25 15.84
N GLU A 155 -35.75 30.50 15.52
CA GLU A 155 -36.63 31.63 15.86
C GLU A 155 -36.93 32.46 14.61
#